data_7a5a01989781c943f8ae381e0125ba6c
#
_entry.id   7a5a01989781c943f8ae381e0125ba6c
#
_cell.length_a   1.000
_cell.length_b   1.000
_cell.length_c   1.000
_cell.angle_alpha   90.00
_cell.angle_beta   90.00
_cell.angle_gamma   90.00
#
_symmetry.space_group_name_H-M   'P 1'
#
loop_
_entity.id
_entity.type
_entity.pdbx_description
1 polymer ?
#
loop_
_entity_poly.entity_id
_entity_poly.type
_entity_poly.pdbx_seq_one_letter_code
_entity_poly.pdbx_strand_id
1 'polypeptide(L)'
;MSEDFDIHEERLSSAEKDFENALRPLKFDDFSGQQKVVENLRVFVEAAKYRGEPLDHTLLHGPPGLGKTTLSNIIANELGVGFKITSGPVLDKPGDLAGILTSLEPNDVLFIDEIHRLSPVVEEYLYSAMEDYRIDIMIDKGPSARSIQIDLNPFTLVGATTRSGLLTAPLRARFGINLHLEYYDPETIQRIIKRSAYLLKVPIVDEAAVEISRRSRGTPRICNSLLRRVRDFAQVKGNGTITPEIAMMSLQSLNIDQYGLDEIDNKILLTIIDKFRGGPVGISTIATAIGEDAGTVEEVYEPFLIMEGFIKRTPRGRVATQLAYDHLGRNSFHDNPLQPSLFD
;
A
#
# COMPACT_ATOMS: atom_id res chain seq x y z
N MET A 1 29.30 6.71 3.90
CA MET A 1 28.19 6.62 2.96
C MET A 1 26.96 6.42 3.81
N SER A 2 26.16 7.47 4.02
CA SER A 2 24.85 7.35 4.66
C SER A 2 23.96 6.68 3.61
N GLU A 3 23.50 5.46 3.87
CA GLU A 3 22.35 4.92 3.15
C GLU A 3 21.19 5.86 3.46
N ASP A 4 20.69 6.55 2.44
CA ASP A 4 19.54 7.43 2.56
C ASP A 4 18.35 6.57 3.02
N PHE A 5 17.73 6.98 4.13
CA PHE A 5 16.56 6.27 4.67
C PHE A 5 15.34 6.59 3.79
N ASP A 6 14.92 5.61 3.00
CA ASP A 6 13.67 5.68 2.23
C ASP A 6 12.53 5.04 3.04
N ILE A 7 11.55 5.87 3.42
CA ILE A 7 10.35 5.42 4.13
C ILE A 7 9.41 4.56 3.27
N HIS A 8 9.63 4.57 1.96
CA HIS A 8 8.82 3.86 0.96
C HIS A 8 9.50 2.61 0.40
N GLU A 9 10.69 2.25 0.88
CA GLU A 9 11.44 1.12 0.34
C GLU A 9 10.58 -0.16 0.29
N GLU A 10 10.25 -0.60 -0.92
CA GLU A 10 9.44 -1.81 -1.13
C GLU A 10 10.25 -3.10 -0.95
N ARG A 11 11.57 -3.04 -1.07
CA ARG A 11 12.47 -4.19 -0.89
C ARG A 11 12.97 -4.29 0.53
N LEU A 12 12.08 -4.72 1.40
CA LEU A 12 12.43 -5.00 2.79
C LEU A 12 13.49 -6.10 2.89
N SER A 13 14.52 -5.87 3.67
CA SER A 13 15.46 -6.91 4.10
C SER A 13 14.72 -8.03 4.86
N SER A 14 15.31 -9.21 4.99
CA SER A 14 14.70 -10.29 5.77
C SER A 14 14.37 -9.86 7.20
N ALA A 15 15.25 -9.11 7.84
CA ALA A 15 15.04 -8.58 9.20
C ALA A 15 13.89 -7.56 9.29
N GLU A 16 13.63 -6.82 8.24
CA GLU A 16 12.49 -5.90 8.16
C GLU A 16 11.17 -6.61 7.95
N LYS A 17 11.17 -7.66 7.12
CA LYS A 17 10.00 -8.54 6.96
C LYS A 17 9.63 -9.24 8.27
N ASP A 18 10.62 -9.74 9.00
CA ASP A 18 10.41 -10.38 10.31
C ASP A 18 9.88 -9.38 11.33
N PHE A 19 10.39 -8.14 11.32
CA PHE A 19 9.91 -7.05 12.15
C PHE A 19 8.45 -6.68 11.82
N GLU A 20 8.12 -6.47 10.55
CA GLU A 20 6.75 -6.19 10.14
C GLU A 20 5.80 -7.34 10.49
N ASN A 21 6.21 -8.58 10.27
CA ASN A 21 5.40 -9.75 10.56
C ASN A 21 5.10 -9.87 12.07
N ALA A 22 6.07 -9.54 12.94
CA ALA A 22 5.87 -9.53 14.39
C ALA A 22 4.84 -8.48 14.87
N LEU A 23 4.65 -7.39 14.11
CA LEU A 23 3.70 -6.33 14.42
C LEU A 23 2.31 -6.55 13.81
N ARG A 24 2.17 -7.46 12.84
CA ARG A 24 0.90 -7.70 12.14
C ARG A 24 -0.16 -8.27 13.10
N PRO A 25 -1.36 -7.67 13.13
CA PRO A 25 -2.49 -8.29 13.81
C PRO A 25 -2.91 -9.59 13.12
N LEU A 26 -3.33 -10.56 13.93
CA LEU A 26 -3.76 -11.88 13.45
C LEU A 26 -5.28 -12.08 13.53
N LYS A 27 -5.99 -11.17 14.21
CA LYS A 27 -7.46 -11.21 14.40
C LYS A 27 -8.05 -9.84 14.08
N PHE A 28 -9.34 -9.82 13.76
CA PHE A 28 -10.06 -8.55 13.57
C PHE A 28 -10.04 -7.67 14.82
N ASP A 29 -10.05 -8.24 16.02
CA ASP A 29 -10.02 -7.47 17.28
C ASP A 29 -8.73 -6.68 17.49
N ASP A 30 -7.63 -7.18 16.94
CA ASP A 30 -6.32 -6.54 17.00
C ASP A 30 -6.09 -5.52 15.87
N PHE A 31 -6.97 -5.50 14.87
CA PHE A 31 -6.84 -4.63 13.70
C PHE A 31 -7.48 -3.27 13.99
N SER A 32 -6.68 -2.22 13.97
CA SER A 32 -7.14 -0.84 14.21
C SER A 32 -7.45 -0.13 12.89
N GLY A 33 -8.57 0.60 12.85
CA GLY A 33 -9.01 1.38 11.69
C GLY A 33 -9.83 0.58 10.67
N GLN A 34 -10.16 1.20 9.53
CA GLN A 34 -11.00 0.62 8.47
C GLN A 34 -12.32 0.04 9.02
N GLN A 35 -12.95 0.72 9.97
CA GLN A 35 -14.00 0.15 10.81
C GLN A 35 -15.13 -0.50 10.00
N LYS A 36 -15.68 0.20 8.99
CA LYS A 36 -16.74 -0.35 8.13
C LYS A 36 -16.30 -1.57 7.35
N VAL A 37 -15.04 -1.59 6.87
CA VAL A 37 -14.46 -2.73 6.14
C VAL A 37 -14.37 -3.93 7.05
N VAL A 38 -13.85 -3.75 8.26
CA VAL A 38 -13.68 -4.81 9.27
C VAL A 38 -15.03 -5.35 9.75
N GLU A 39 -16.01 -4.48 10.05
CA GLU A 39 -17.35 -4.87 10.45
C GLU A 39 -18.04 -5.72 9.37
N ASN A 40 -17.98 -5.31 8.10
CA ASN A 40 -18.52 -6.08 6.99
C ASN A 40 -17.81 -7.43 6.83
N LEU A 41 -16.48 -7.44 6.87
CA LEU A 41 -15.71 -8.68 6.76
C LEU A 41 -16.03 -9.67 7.88
N ARG A 42 -16.23 -9.20 9.12
CA ARG A 42 -16.67 -10.06 10.22
C ARG A 42 -17.97 -10.79 9.89
N VAL A 43 -18.97 -10.04 9.42
CA VAL A 43 -20.27 -10.62 9.06
C VAL A 43 -20.12 -11.64 7.94
N PHE A 44 -19.36 -11.32 6.90
CA PHE A 44 -19.17 -12.22 5.75
C PHE A 44 -18.40 -13.50 6.15
N VAL A 45 -17.35 -13.36 6.95
CA VAL A 45 -16.54 -14.49 7.45
C VAL A 45 -17.40 -15.39 8.38
N GLU A 46 -18.16 -14.81 9.30
CA GLU A 46 -19.06 -15.58 10.18
C GLU A 46 -20.13 -16.32 9.39
N ALA A 47 -20.71 -15.67 8.37
CA ALA A 47 -21.70 -16.28 7.51
C ALA A 47 -21.13 -17.45 6.69
N ALA A 48 -19.93 -17.31 6.12
CA ALA A 48 -19.23 -18.37 5.40
C ALA A 48 -18.93 -19.57 6.32
N LYS A 49 -18.43 -19.32 7.54
CA LYS A 49 -18.22 -20.35 8.56
C LYS A 49 -19.50 -21.08 8.93
N TYR A 50 -20.59 -20.34 9.12
CA TYR A 50 -21.88 -20.94 9.47
C TYR A 50 -22.41 -21.89 8.40
N ARG A 51 -22.19 -21.54 7.11
CA ARG A 51 -22.59 -22.39 5.98
C ARG A 51 -21.60 -23.51 5.66
N GLY A 52 -20.36 -23.44 6.17
CA GLY A 52 -19.28 -24.36 5.81
C GLY A 52 -18.78 -24.20 4.38
N GLU A 53 -18.92 -23.01 3.82
CA GLU A 53 -18.56 -22.65 2.44
C GLU A 53 -17.34 -21.73 2.41
N PRO A 54 -16.59 -21.66 1.28
CA PRO A 54 -15.57 -20.63 1.11
C PRO A 54 -16.21 -19.23 1.19
N LEU A 55 -15.45 -18.25 1.63
CA LEU A 55 -15.85 -16.84 1.54
C LEU A 55 -15.91 -16.44 0.05
N ASP A 56 -16.84 -15.58 -0.31
CA ASP A 56 -16.87 -14.99 -1.64
C ASP A 56 -15.52 -14.35 -1.98
N HIS A 57 -15.11 -14.46 -3.24
CA HIS A 57 -13.88 -13.84 -3.71
C HIS A 57 -13.87 -12.35 -3.40
N THR A 58 -12.78 -11.89 -2.78
CA THR A 58 -12.70 -10.55 -2.18
C THR A 58 -11.60 -9.72 -2.85
N LEU A 59 -11.93 -8.51 -3.27
CA LEU A 59 -10.97 -7.53 -3.78
C LEU A 59 -10.71 -6.46 -2.73
N LEU A 60 -9.45 -6.30 -2.33
CA LEU A 60 -8.98 -5.22 -1.47
C LEU A 60 -8.20 -4.20 -2.31
N HIS A 61 -8.65 -2.97 -2.37
CA HIS A 61 -7.98 -1.94 -3.15
C HIS A 61 -7.77 -0.65 -2.36
N GLY A 62 -6.76 0.12 -2.75
CA GLY A 62 -6.38 1.37 -2.08
C GLY A 62 -4.87 1.57 -2.05
N PRO A 63 -4.38 2.72 -1.56
CA PRO A 63 -2.97 3.05 -1.46
C PRO A 63 -2.09 1.95 -0.84
N PRO A 64 -0.78 1.93 -1.09
CA PRO A 64 0.12 0.96 -0.49
C PRO A 64 0.22 1.15 1.03
N GLY A 65 0.58 0.08 1.75
CA GLY A 65 0.86 0.15 3.20
C GLY A 65 -0.35 0.25 4.13
N LEU A 66 -1.60 0.17 3.62
CA LEU A 66 -2.84 0.31 4.41
C LEU A 66 -3.35 -0.99 5.05
N GLY A 67 -2.65 -2.12 4.89
CA GLY A 67 -2.99 -3.38 5.55
C GLY A 67 -3.77 -4.39 4.70
N LYS A 68 -3.76 -4.29 3.36
CA LYS A 68 -4.42 -5.25 2.45
C LYS A 68 -3.98 -6.70 2.73
N THR A 69 -2.68 -6.95 2.74
CA THR A 69 -2.10 -8.28 3.04
C THR A 69 -2.42 -8.73 4.48
N THR A 70 -2.46 -7.80 5.43
CA THR A 70 -2.81 -8.10 6.83
C THR A 70 -4.26 -8.53 6.95
N LEU A 71 -5.20 -7.81 6.34
CA LEU A 71 -6.61 -8.20 6.34
C LEU A 71 -6.82 -9.56 5.66
N SER A 72 -6.11 -9.85 4.57
CA SER A 72 -6.20 -11.14 3.88
C SER A 72 -5.76 -12.30 4.79
N ASN A 73 -4.69 -12.10 5.56
CA ASN A 73 -4.23 -13.09 6.54
C ASN A 73 -5.23 -13.25 7.70
N ILE A 74 -5.80 -12.14 8.18
CA ILE A 74 -6.84 -12.18 9.22
C ILE A 74 -8.07 -12.97 8.72
N ILE A 75 -8.51 -12.77 7.48
CA ILE A 75 -9.62 -13.53 6.89
C ILE A 75 -9.33 -15.03 6.98
N ALA A 76 -8.16 -15.50 6.57
CA ALA A 76 -7.81 -16.92 6.64
C ALA A 76 -7.76 -17.44 8.08
N ASN A 77 -7.15 -16.68 9.00
CA ASN A 77 -7.08 -17.03 10.41
C ASN A 77 -8.48 -17.12 11.07
N GLU A 78 -9.35 -16.17 10.76
CA GLU A 78 -10.72 -16.16 11.30
C GLU A 78 -11.58 -17.27 10.69
N LEU A 79 -11.38 -17.62 9.42
CA LEU A 79 -11.99 -18.79 8.79
C LEU A 79 -11.44 -20.10 9.36
N GLY A 80 -10.21 -20.10 9.87
CA GLY A 80 -9.53 -21.31 10.37
C GLY A 80 -8.99 -22.20 9.26
N VAL A 81 -8.58 -21.63 8.13
CA VAL A 81 -8.12 -22.32 6.91
C VAL A 81 -6.70 -21.93 6.53
N GLY A 82 -6.10 -22.63 5.57
CA GLY A 82 -4.77 -22.33 5.05
C GLY A 82 -4.71 -20.97 4.32
N PHE A 83 -3.52 -20.36 4.33
CA PHE A 83 -3.26 -19.09 3.69
C PHE A 83 -2.06 -19.21 2.75
N LYS A 84 -2.28 -19.05 1.44
CA LYS A 84 -1.22 -19.02 0.43
C LYS A 84 -1.09 -17.64 -0.17
N ILE A 85 0.16 -17.19 -0.32
CA ILE A 85 0.50 -15.85 -0.79
C ILE A 85 1.27 -15.95 -2.09
N THR A 86 0.87 -15.16 -3.07
CA THR A 86 1.62 -14.91 -4.30
C THR A 86 1.39 -13.47 -4.75
N SER A 87 1.95 -13.09 -5.89
CA SER A 87 1.75 -11.76 -6.48
C SER A 87 1.59 -11.85 -8.00
N GLY A 88 0.92 -10.87 -8.59
CA GLY A 88 0.73 -10.81 -10.05
C GLY A 88 2.02 -10.98 -10.84
N PRO A 89 3.11 -10.25 -10.52
CA PRO A 89 4.40 -10.37 -11.22
C PRO A 89 5.07 -11.74 -11.14
N VAL A 90 4.76 -12.55 -10.13
CA VAL A 90 5.33 -13.90 -9.95
C VAL A 90 4.59 -14.94 -10.79
N LEU A 91 3.33 -14.67 -11.09
CA LEU A 91 2.47 -15.54 -11.92
C LEU A 91 2.67 -15.22 -13.40
N ASP A 92 3.78 -15.64 -13.98
CA ASP A 92 4.14 -15.33 -15.36
C ASP A 92 3.43 -16.25 -16.37
N LYS A 93 3.18 -17.50 -15.99
CA LYS A 93 2.61 -18.54 -16.87
C LYS A 93 1.40 -19.22 -16.21
N PRO A 94 0.45 -19.72 -17.03
CA PRO A 94 -0.69 -20.51 -16.53
C PRO A 94 -0.29 -21.68 -15.62
N GLY A 95 0.86 -22.33 -15.89
CA GLY A 95 1.38 -23.40 -15.05
C GLY A 95 1.75 -23.00 -13.64
N ASP A 96 2.20 -21.76 -13.44
CA ASP A 96 2.53 -21.22 -12.11
C ASP A 96 1.24 -21.08 -11.28
N LEU A 97 0.18 -20.53 -11.89
CA LEU A 97 -1.14 -20.42 -11.27
C LEU A 97 -1.74 -21.80 -10.99
N ALA A 98 -1.68 -22.73 -11.95
CA ALA A 98 -2.19 -24.09 -11.80
C ALA A 98 -1.51 -24.83 -10.65
N GLY A 99 -0.18 -24.71 -10.51
CA GLY A 99 0.58 -25.32 -9.43
C GLY A 99 0.14 -24.84 -8.04
N ILE A 100 -0.19 -23.54 -7.91
CA ILE A 100 -0.71 -22.99 -6.65
C ILE A 100 -2.14 -23.48 -6.41
N LEU A 101 -3.04 -23.37 -7.41
CA LEU A 101 -4.45 -23.71 -7.26
C LEU A 101 -4.67 -25.20 -6.92
N THR A 102 -3.93 -26.11 -7.57
CA THR A 102 -4.02 -27.55 -7.29
C THR A 102 -3.47 -27.95 -5.92
N SER A 103 -2.71 -27.07 -5.27
CA SER A 103 -2.13 -27.30 -3.96
C SER A 103 -2.98 -26.72 -2.81
N LEU A 104 -4.14 -26.11 -3.11
CA LEU A 104 -5.08 -25.59 -2.10
C LEU A 104 -5.90 -26.70 -1.49
N GLU A 105 -6.04 -26.65 -0.17
CA GLU A 105 -7.02 -27.47 0.55
C GLU A 105 -8.42 -26.84 0.49
N PRO A 106 -9.49 -27.60 0.80
CA PRO A 106 -10.84 -27.04 0.77
C PRO A 106 -10.98 -25.79 1.64
N ASN A 107 -11.57 -24.73 1.06
CA ASN A 107 -11.83 -23.42 1.66
C ASN A 107 -10.57 -22.57 1.96
N ASP A 108 -9.38 -23.01 1.55
CA ASP A 108 -8.15 -22.21 1.69
C ASP A 108 -8.29 -20.81 1.08
N VAL A 109 -7.54 -19.88 1.62
CA VAL A 109 -7.43 -18.51 1.08
C VAL A 109 -6.17 -18.39 0.23
N LEU A 110 -6.35 -18.07 -1.05
CA LEU A 110 -5.27 -17.64 -1.94
C LEU A 110 -5.24 -16.11 -2.00
N PHE A 111 -4.13 -15.52 -1.60
CA PHE A 111 -3.89 -14.09 -1.71
C PHE A 111 -2.98 -13.79 -2.90
N ILE A 112 -3.44 -12.91 -3.81
CA ILE A 112 -2.64 -12.40 -4.94
C ILE A 112 -2.45 -10.90 -4.76
N ASP A 113 -1.22 -10.49 -4.40
CA ASP A 113 -0.86 -9.08 -4.36
C ASP A 113 -0.60 -8.52 -5.75
N GLU A 114 -0.83 -7.21 -5.93
CA GLU A 114 -0.71 -6.53 -7.23
C GLU A 114 -1.41 -7.30 -8.38
N ILE A 115 -2.63 -7.78 -8.12
CA ILE A 115 -3.39 -8.63 -9.04
C ILE A 115 -3.61 -7.99 -10.43
N HIS A 116 -3.59 -6.65 -10.52
CA HIS A 116 -3.67 -5.90 -11.78
C HIS A 116 -2.46 -6.12 -12.71
N ARG A 117 -1.39 -6.75 -12.22
CA ARG A 117 -0.18 -7.07 -12.98
C ARG A 117 -0.17 -8.49 -13.54
N LEU A 118 -1.26 -9.22 -13.41
CA LEU A 118 -1.42 -10.51 -14.09
C LEU A 118 -1.37 -10.33 -15.60
N SER A 119 -0.73 -11.27 -16.29
CA SER A 119 -0.81 -11.30 -17.75
C SER A 119 -2.23 -11.68 -18.20
N PRO A 120 -2.72 -11.20 -19.35
CA PRO A 120 -4.07 -11.54 -19.84
C PRO A 120 -4.31 -13.05 -19.93
N VAL A 121 -3.27 -13.81 -20.29
CA VAL A 121 -3.37 -15.27 -20.39
C VAL A 121 -3.60 -15.91 -19.01
N VAL A 122 -2.85 -15.51 -18.00
CA VAL A 122 -3.02 -16.01 -16.61
C VAL A 122 -4.38 -15.59 -16.05
N GLU A 123 -4.82 -14.38 -16.37
CA GLU A 123 -6.12 -13.85 -15.94
C GLU A 123 -7.28 -14.69 -16.49
N GLU A 124 -7.23 -15.16 -17.77
CA GLU A 124 -8.25 -16.04 -18.35
C GLU A 124 -8.36 -17.39 -17.61
N TYR A 125 -7.24 -17.98 -17.21
CA TYR A 125 -7.24 -19.20 -16.40
C TYR A 125 -7.86 -18.96 -15.01
N LEU A 126 -7.62 -17.79 -14.44
CA LEU A 126 -8.17 -17.42 -13.14
C LEU A 126 -9.70 -17.30 -13.19
N TYR A 127 -10.30 -16.88 -14.32
CA TYR A 127 -11.75 -16.78 -14.45
C TYR A 127 -12.45 -18.11 -14.22
N SER A 128 -12.02 -19.17 -14.90
CA SER A 128 -12.61 -20.51 -14.76
C SER A 128 -12.39 -21.08 -13.36
N ALA A 129 -11.22 -20.80 -12.77
CA ALA A 129 -10.91 -21.20 -11.40
C ALA A 129 -11.82 -20.53 -10.37
N MET A 130 -12.18 -19.26 -10.58
CA MET A 130 -13.07 -18.50 -9.67
C MET A 130 -14.54 -18.89 -9.82
N GLU A 131 -15.02 -19.17 -11.05
CA GLU A 131 -16.44 -19.45 -11.30
C GLU A 131 -16.79 -20.90 -11.06
N ASP A 132 -15.98 -21.82 -11.62
CA ASP A 132 -16.32 -23.24 -11.72
C ASP A 132 -15.44 -24.13 -10.85
N TYR A 133 -14.43 -23.59 -10.16
CA TYR A 133 -13.39 -24.33 -9.46
C TYR A 133 -12.72 -25.37 -10.37
N ARG A 134 -12.38 -24.96 -11.59
CA ARG A 134 -11.74 -25.77 -12.62
C ARG A 134 -10.68 -24.99 -13.35
N ILE A 135 -9.70 -25.71 -13.89
CA ILE A 135 -8.66 -25.13 -14.73
C ILE A 135 -8.39 -26.05 -15.91
N ASP A 136 -8.37 -25.49 -17.12
CA ASP A 136 -8.07 -26.23 -18.35
C ASP A 136 -6.62 -25.99 -18.76
N ILE A 137 -5.77 -27.01 -18.68
CA ILE A 137 -4.35 -26.90 -19.02
C ILE A 137 -4.10 -27.46 -20.39
N MET A 138 -3.51 -26.67 -21.30
CA MET A 138 -3.06 -27.12 -22.61
C MET A 138 -1.72 -27.86 -22.48
N ILE A 139 -1.68 -29.15 -22.87
CA ILE A 139 -0.48 -29.98 -22.75
C ILE A 139 0.43 -29.80 -23.96
N ASP A 140 -0.14 -29.62 -25.17
CA ASP A 140 0.59 -29.50 -26.40
C ASP A 140 0.22 -28.24 -27.19
N LYS A 141 1.12 -27.80 -28.07
CA LYS A 141 0.89 -26.70 -29.01
C LYS A 141 0.70 -27.28 -30.43
N GLY A 142 -0.29 -26.78 -31.17
CA GLY A 142 -0.51 -27.14 -32.58
C GLY A 142 -1.81 -27.91 -32.83
N PRO A 143 -1.99 -28.50 -34.01
CA PRO A 143 -3.24 -29.16 -34.41
C PRO A 143 -3.64 -30.39 -33.57
N SER A 144 -2.70 -30.93 -32.78
CA SER A 144 -2.91 -32.06 -31.86
C SER A 144 -2.99 -31.63 -30.40
N ALA A 145 -3.16 -30.32 -30.14
CA ALA A 145 -3.25 -29.79 -28.78
C ALA A 145 -4.38 -30.47 -28.01
N ARG A 146 -4.07 -30.96 -26.82
CA ARG A 146 -5.03 -31.56 -25.88
C ARG A 146 -5.11 -30.69 -24.65
N SER A 147 -6.33 -30.45 -24.17
CA SER A 147 -6.55 -29.85 -22.85
C SER A 147 -6.85 -30.95 -21.84
N ILE A 148 -6.32 -30.78 -20.64
CA ILE A 148 -6.75 -31.54 -19.46
C ILE A 148 -7.47 -30.56 -18.54
N GLN A 149 -8.69 -30.91 -18.20
CA GLN A 149 -9.47 -30.21 -17.16
C GLN A 149 -9.10 -30.80 -15.79
N ILE A 150 -8.77 -29.93 -14.85
CA ILE A 150 -8.46 -30.27 -13.47
C ILE A 150 -9.50 -29.62 -12.58
N ASP A 151 -10.19 -30.42 -11.78
CA ASP A 151 -11.08 -29.93 -10.75
C ASP A 151 -10.25 -29.43 -9.56
N LEU A 152 -10.65 -28.29 -8.99
CA LEU A 152 -10.01 -27.63 -7.86
C LEU A 152 -10.87 -27.76 -6.61
N ASN A 153 -10.24 -27.78 -5.45
CA ASN A 153 -10.98 -27.58 -4.22
C ASN A 153 -11.60 -26.17 -4.20
N PRO A 154 -12.83 -26.00 -3.69
CA PRO A 154 -13.40 -24.68 -3.45
C PRO A 154 -12.45 -23.85 -2.58
N PHE A 155 -12.19 -22.61 -2.98
CA PHE A 155 -11.26 -21.71 -2.32
C PHE A 155 -11.75 -20.26 -2.35
N THR A 156 -11.19 -19.43 -1.50
CA THR A 156 -11.40 -17.99 -1.52
C THR A 156 -10.20 -17.31 -2.18
N LEU A 157 -10.45 -16.55 -3.25
CA LEU A 157 -9.44 -15.64 -3.78
C LEU A 157 -9.55 -14.28 -3.09
N VAL A 158 -8.46 -13.80 -2.50
CA VAL A 158 -8.33 -12.40 -2.08
C VAL A 158 -7.34 -11.70 -2.99
N GLY A 159 -7.82 -10.84 -3.86
CA GLY A 159 -6.99 -9.99 -4.71
C GLY A 159 -6.67 -8.67 -4.02
N ALA A 160 -5.44 -8.20 -4.14
CA ALA A 160 -5.06 -6.85 -3.70
C ALA A 160 -4.51 -6.03 -4.85
N THR A 161 -4.82 -4.73 -4.86
CA THR A 161 -4.30 -3.81 -5.87
C THR A 161 -4.22 -2.38 -5.35
N THR A 162 -3.20 -1.66 -5.79
CA THR A 162 -3.11 -0.20 -5.66
C THR A 162 -3.84 0.53 -6.78
N ARG A 163 -4.05 -0.15 -7.92
CA ARG A 163 -4.60 0.41 -9.17
C ARG A 163 -5.85 -0.34 -9.62
N SER A 164 -6.95 -0.19 -8.91
CA SER A 164 -8.22 -0.86 -9.25
C SER A 164 -8.74 -0.53 -10.66
N GLY A 165 -8.36 0.63 -11.21
CA GLY A 165 -8.71 1.03 -12.56
C GLY A 165 -8.02 0.22 -13.67
N LEU A 166 -6.92 -0.48 -13.38
CA LEU A 166 -6.20 -1.33 -14.34
C LEU A 166 -6.75 -2.77 -14.39
N LEU A 167 -7.62 -3.16 -13.45
CA LEU A 167 -8.27 -4.45 -13.51
C LEU A 167 -9.24 -4.51 -14.69
N THR A 168 -9.22 -5.62 -15.41
CA THR A 168 -10.21 -5.86 -16.47
C THR A 168 -11.61 -5.94 -15.89
N ALA A 169 -12.61 -5.54 -16.67
CA ALA A 169 -14.00 -5.61 -16.24
C ALA A 169 -14.46 -7.05 -15.91
N PRO A 170 -14.06 -8.08 -16.68
CA PRO A 170 -14.38 -9.47 -16.36
C PRO A 170 -13.80 -9.94 -15.02
N LEU A 171 -12.54 -9.62 -14.72
CA LEU A 171 -11.94 -10.00 -13.44
C LEU A 171 -12.63 -9.30 -12.27
N ARG A 172 -12.89 -7.99 -12.41
CA ARG A 172 -13.56 -7.23 -11.36
C ARG A 172 -14.96 -7.75 -11.05
N ALA A 173 -15.72 -8.17 -12.07
CA ALA A 173 -17.08 -8.69 -11.90
C ALA A 173 -17.15 -10.01 -11.11
N ARG A 174 -16.04 -10.74 -11.02
CA ARG A 174 -15.96 -12.03 -10.30
C ARG A 174 -15.68 -11.89 -8.82
N PHE A 175 -15.36 -10.68 -8.36
CA PHE A 175 -15.24 -10.41 -6.92
C PHE A 175 -16.61 -10.05 -6.34
N GLY A 176 -17.17 -10.96 -5.53
CA GLY A 176 -18.43 -10.73 -4.81
C GLY A 176 -18.32 -9.66 -3.73
N ILE A 177 -17.12 -9.54 -3.15
CA ILE A 177 -16.81 -8.55 -2.10
C ILE A 177 -15.74 -7.60 -2.63
N ASN A 178 -16.04 -6.27 -2.61
CA ASN A 178 -15.12 -5.24 -3.08
C ASN A 178 -14.98 -4.16 -2.01
N LEU A 179 -13.77 -4.01 -1.45
CA LEU A 179 -13.50 -3.18 -0.29
C LEU A 179 -12.37 -2.21 -0.57
N HIS A 180 -12.67 -0.92 -0.38
CA HIS A 180 -11.70 0.17 -0.50
C HIS A 180 -11.10 0.48 0.86
N LEU A 181 -9.77 0.49 0.95
CA LEU A 181 -9.02 0.93 2.12
C LEU A 181 -8.59 2.39 1.94
N GLU A 182 -8.81 3.19 2.96
CA GLU A 182 -8.50 4.61 2.99
C GLU A 182 -7.33 4.89 3.94
N TYR A 183 -6.73 6.07 3.80
CA TYR A 183 -5.74 6.53 4.77
C TYR A 183 -6.35 6.63 6.17
N TYR A 184 -5.53 6.34 7.17
CA TYR A 184 -5.93 6.32 8.56
C TYR A 184 -5.86 7.73 9.15
N ASP A 185 -6.81 8.03 10.03
CA ASP A 185 -6.74 9.24 10.84
C ASP A 185 -5.57 9.19 11.84
N PRO A 186 -5.06 10.36 12.29
CA PRO A 186 -3.93 10.42 13.21
C PRO A 186 -4.16 9.69 14.53
N GLU A 187 -5.39 9.67 15.05
CA GLU A 187 -5.73 9.00 16.31
C GLU A 187 -5.63 7.47 16.16
N THR A 188 -6.09 6.95 15.04
CA THR A 188 -5.94 5.52 14.73
C THR A 188 -4.48 5.14 14.55
N ILE A 189 -3.67 5.95 13.84
CA ILE A 189 -2.23 5.74 13.71
C ILE A 189 -1.56 5.77 15.10
N GLN A 190 -1.93 6.70 15.99
CA GLN A 190 -1.40 6.74 17.34
C GLN A 190 -1.68 5.45 18.12
N ARG A 191 -2.88 4.86 17.98
CA ARG A 191 -3.20 3.55 18.58
C ARG A 191 -2.32 2.44 18.02
N ILE A 192 -2.06 2.44 16.71
CA ILE A 192 -1.17 1.48 16.06
C ILE A 192 0.26 1.64 16.59
N ILE A 193 0.78 2.88 16.73
CA ILE A 193 2.11 3.16 17.29
C ILE A 193 2.23 2.59 18.71
N LYS A 194 1.26 2.89 19.57
CA LYS A 194 1.27 2.42 20.97
C LYS A 194 1.24 0.90 21.05
N ARG A 195 0.40 0.24 20.26
CA ARG A 195 0.38 -1.23 20.17
C ARG A 195 1.72 -1.78 19.67
N SER A 196 2.28 -1.20 18.62
CA SER A 196 3.56 -1.63 18.06
C SER A 196 4.71 -1.42 19.07
N ALA A 197 4.75 -0.28 19.77
CA ALA A 197 5.72 0.01 20.82
C ALA A 197 5.62 -1.00 21.98
N TYR A 198 4.41 -1.35 22.40
CA TYR A 198 4.16 -2.38 23.41
C TYR A 198 4.71 -3.76 22.98
N LEU A 199 4.42 -4.20 21.74
CA LEU A 199 4.92 -5.47 21.19
C LEU A 199 6.45 -5.48 21.10
N LEU A 200 7.06 -4.34 20.78
CA LEU A 200 8.51 -4.16 20.73
C LEU A 200 9.16 -3.97 22.10
N LYS A 201 8.36 -3.88 23.17
CA LYS A 201 8.81 -3.61 24.53
C LYS A 201 9.61 -2.30 24.64
N VAL A 202 9.18 -1.27 23.91
CA VAL A 202 9.79 0.07 23.92
C VAL A 202 8.83 1.03 24.59
N PRO A 203 9.22 1.64 25.72
CA PRO A 203 8.42 2.68 26.35
C PRO A 203 8.29 3.90 25.42
N ILE A 204 7.05 4.39 25.26
CA ILE A 204 6.75 5.61 24.50
C ILE A 204 5.76 6.45 25.26
N VAL A 205 5.99 7.77 25.32
CA VAL A 205 5.03 8.71 25.89
C VAL A 205 4.01 9.15 24.85
N ASP A 206 2.84 9.57 25.29
CA ASP A 206 1.70 9.86 24.41
C ASP A 206 2.01 10.98 23.40
N GLU A 207 2.68 12.01 23.82
CA GLU A 207 3.07 13.15 22.99
C GLU A 207 4.04 12.74 21.87
N ALA A 208 4.95 11.82 22.15
CA ALA A 208 5.84 11.27 21.13
C ALA A 208 5.08 10.42 20.09
N ALA A 209 4.09 9.64 20.55
CA ALA A 209 3.23 8.89 19.64
C ALA A 209 2.41 9.82 18.73
N VAL A 210 1.96 10.97 19.23
CA VAL A 210 1.30 12.02 18.44
C VAL A 210 2.24 12.59 17.38
N GLU A 211 3.49 12.91 17.73
CA GLU A 211 4.47 13.44 16.77
C GLU A 211 4.78 12.46 15.64
N ILE A 212 4.95 11.17 15.95
CA ILE A 212 5.17 10.15 14.94
C ILE A 212 3.92 9.95 14.09
N SER A 213 2.71 9.95 14.69
CA SER A 213 1.47 9.71 13.97
C SER A 213 1.20 10.78 12.91
N ARG A 214 1.43 12.06 13.22
CA ARG A 214 1.24 13.18 12.29
C ARG A 214 2.12 13.07 11.05
N ARG A 215 3.31 12.47 11.17
CA ARG A 215 4.27 12.33 10.08
C ARG A 215 4.21 10.98 9.39
N SER A 216 3.27 10.12 9.81
CA SER A 216 3.08 8.77 9.24
C SER A 216 2.19 8.73 7.99
N ARG A 217 1.76 9.88 7.47
CA ARG A 217 0.95 9.99 6.25
C ARG A 217 -0.31 9.12 6.26
N GLY A 218 -0.93 8.91 7.41
CA GLY A 218 -2.08 8.02 7.54
C GLY A 218 -1.80 6.56 7.14
N THR A 219 -0.54 6.12 7.17
CA THR A 219 -0.11 4.80 6.65
C THR A 219 0.53 3.95 7.74
N PRO A 220 -0.06 2.80 8.12
CA PRO A 220 0.50 1.91 9.13
C PRO A 220 1.93 1.42 8.85
N ARG A 221 2.27 1.14 7.58
CA ARG A 221 3.64 0.74 7.19
C ARG A 221 4.64 1.83 7.52
N ILE A 222 4.38 3.07 7.10
CA ILE A 222 5.25 4.22 7.38
C ILE A 222 5.35 4.45 8.88
N CYS A 223 4.24 4.41 9.61
CA CYS A 223 4.22 4.59 11.05
C CYS A 223 5.13 3.58 11.77
N ASN A 224 5.08 2.29 11.41
CA ASN A 224 5.94 1.26 11.99
C ASN A 224 7.41 1.44 11.59
N SER A 225 7.69 1.87 10.37
CA SER A 225 9.04 2.19 9.91
C SER A 225 9.63 3.35 10.70
N LEU A 226 8.87 4.43 10.88
CA LEU A 226 9.28 5.58 11.71
C LEU A 226 9.50 5.18 13.17
N LEU A 227 8.58 4.41 13.76
CA LEU A 227 8.70 3.92 15.14
C LEU A 227 9.99 3.12 15.33
N ARG A 228 10.34 2.25 14.37
CA ARG A 228 11.58 1.47 14.40
C ARG A 228 12.81 2.39 14.46
N ARG A 229 12.87 3.39 13.60
CA ARG A 229 14.01 4.32 13.56
C ARG A 229 14.07 5.19 14.82
N VAL A 230 12.93 5.75 15.26
CA VAL A 230 12.89 6.54 16.51
C VAL A 230 13.30 5.70 17.71
N ARG A 231 12.95 4.41 17.75
CA ARG A 231 13.44 3.46 18.77
C ARG A 231 14.97 3.38 18.77
N ASP A 232 15.59 3.26 17.60
CA ASP A 232 17.05 3.15 17.49
C ASP A 232 17.72 4.42 18.06
N PHE A 233 17.16 5.61 17.80
CA PHE A 233 17.63 6.84 18.42
C PHE A 233 17.39 6.87 19.95
N ALA A 234 16.24 6.41 20.42
CA ALA A 234 15.96 6.35 21.85
C ALA A 234 16.96 5.47 22.61
N GLN A 235 17.36 4.36 22.01
CA GLN A 235 18.35 3.44 22.58
C GLN A 235 19.78 4.02 22.59
N VAL A 236 20.18 4.75 21.54
CA VAL A 236 21.56 5.23 21.38
C VAL A 236 21.75 6.65 21.94
N LYS A 237 20.78 7.52 21.79
CA LYS A 237 20.86 8.94 22.17
C LYS A 237 20.07 9.29 23.44
N GLY A 238 19.22 8.36 23.93
CA GLY A 238 18.40 8.51 25.10
C GLY A 238 18.61 7.40 26.13
N ASN A 239 17.59 7.19 26.93
CA ASN A 239 17.54 6.14 27.98
C ASN A 239 16.69 4.93 27.56
N GLY A 240 16.39 4.79 26.29
CA GLY A 240 15.54 3.72 25.74
C GLY A 240 14.03 4.06 25.71
N THR A 241 13.62 5.21 26.27
CA THR A 241 12.23 5.71 26.22
C THR A 241 12.08 6.68 25.05
N ILE A 242 11.02 6.52 24.26
CA ILE A 242 10.70 7.46 23.19
C ILE A 242 9.96 8.66 23.79
N THR A 243 10.66 9.78 23.93
CA THR A 243 10.11 11.08 24.34
C THR A 243 9.84 11.96 23.12
N PRO A 244 9.07 13.08 23.25
CA PRO A 244 8.87 14.03 22.15
C PRO A 244 10.17 14.57 21.57
N GLU A 245 11.15 14.87 22.43
CA GLU A 245 12.46 15.40 22.03
C GLU A 245 13.22 14.37 21.18
N ILE A 246 13.23 13.11 21.61
CA ILE A 246 13.84 12.00 20.85
C ILE A 246 13.10 11.81 19.52
N ALA A 247 11.78 11.82 19.53
CA ALA A 247 10.98 11.68 18.31
C ALA A 247 11.28 12.81 17.30
N MET A 248 11.24 14.07 17.75
CA MET A 248 11.53 15.21 16.89
C MET A 248 12.96 15.19 16.36
N MET A 249 13.95 14.94 17.22
CA MET A 249 15.36 14.85 16.83
C MET A 249 15.56 13.71 15.78
N SER A 250 14.93 12.56 15.99
CA SER A 250 15.05 11.43 15.07
C SER A 250 14.44 11.75 13.71
N LEU A 251 13.21 12.27 13.69
CA LEU A 251 12.48 12.60 12.47
C LEU A 251 13.22 13.70 11.67
N GLN A 252 13.76 14.69 12.35
CA GLN A 252 14.61 15.72 11.73
C GLN A 252 15.89 15.12 11.12
N SER A 253 16.55 14.18 11.83
CA SER A 253 17.74 13.48 11.34
C SER A 253 17.46 12.58 10.13
N LEU A 254 16.20 12.16 9.97
CA LEU A 254 15.70 11.39 8.82
C LEU A 254 15.17 12.28 7.69
N ASN A 255 15.36 13.60 7.76
CA ASN A 255 14.83 14.59 6.81
C ASN A 255 13.31 14.52 6.62
N ILE A 256 12.57 14.15 7.67
CA ILE A 256 11.11 14.12 7.68
C ILE A 256 10.59 15.36 8.37
N ASP A 257 9.89 16.20 7.62
CA ASP A 257 9.39 17.48 8.10
C ASP A 257 8.09 17.37 8.92
N GLN A 258 7.53 18.53 9.29
CA GLN A 258 6.31 18.61 10.10
C GLN A 258 5.05 18.07 9.40
N TYR A 259 5.04 18.00 8.08
CA TYR A 259 3.95 17.44 7.26
C TYR A 259 4.19 15.95 6.92
N GLY A 260 5.32 15.40 7.34
CA GLY A 260 5.72 14.05 6.98
C GLY A 260 6.31 13.94 5.57
N LEU A 261 6.67 15.07 4.95
CA LEU A 261 7.37 15.04 3.66
C LEU A 261 8.83 14.64 3.87
N ASP A 262 9.31 13.77 2.99
CA ASP A 262 10.70 13.34 2.94
C ASP A 262 11.51 14.14 1.90
N GLU A 263 12.76 13.73 1.69
CA GLU A 263 13.65 14.39 0.75
C GLU A 263 13.15 14.31 -0.70
N ILE A 264 12.53 13.18 -1.10
CA ILE A 264 12.04 12.99 -2.47
C ILE A 264 10.78 13.81 -2.71
N ASP A 265 9.86 13.88 -1.75
CA ASP A 265 8.70 14.78 -1.85
C ASP A 265 9.14 16.23 -2.05
N ASN A 266 10.08 16.68 -1.23
CA ASN A 266 10.62 18.03 -1.34
C ASN A 266 11.35 18.26 -2.67
N LYS A 267 12.07 17.25 -3.20
CA LYS A 267 12.67 17.31 -4.55
C LYS A 267 11.61 17.41 -5.65
N ILE A 268 10.47 16.70 -5.51
CA ILE A 268 9.34 16.79 -6.44
C ILE A 268 8.80 18.23 -6.45
N LEU A 269 8.47 18.76 -5.27
CA LEU A 269 7.92 20.12 -5.13
C LEU A 269 8.88 21.18 -5.65
N LEU A 270 10.17 21.13 -5.27
CA LEU A 270 11.22 22.03 -5.78
C LEU A 270 11.38 21.94 -7.29
N THR A 271 11.28 20.74 -7.85
CA THR A 271 11.35 20.55 -9.30
C THR A 271 10.19 21.24 -10.00
N ILE A 272 8.96 21.06 -9.52
CA ILE A 272 7.79 21.72 -10.10
C ILE A 272 7.90 23.24 -9.97
N ILE A 273 8.29 23.76 -8.80
CA ILE A 273 8.33 25.19 -8.51
C ILE A 273 9.53 25.86 -9.21
N ASP A 274 10.76 25.42 -8.90
CA ASP A 274 11.96 26.15 -9.29
C ASP A 274 12.35 25.88 -10.76
N LYS A 275 12.19 24.62 -11.26
CA LYS A 275 12.57 24.27 -12.63
C LYS A 275 11.46 24.52 -13.65
N PHE A 276 10.19 24.36 -13.23
CA PHE A 276 9.03 24.44 -14.14
C PHE A 276 8.03 25.56 -13.76
N ARG A 277 8.45 26.53 -12.96
CA ARG A 277 7.67 27.73 -12.60
C ARG A 277 6.28 27.42 -12.05
N GLY A 278 6.17 26.36 -11.24
CA GLY A 278 4.92 25.91 -10.65
C GLY A 278 4.09 24.95 -11.51
N GLY A 279 4.53 24.66 -12.71
CA GLY A 279 3.85 23.75 -13.65
C GLY A 279 2.96 24.48 -14.67
N PRO A 280 2.17 23.71 -15.49
CA PRO A 280 1.99 22.27 -15.43
C PRO A 280 3.18 21.47 -16.00
N VAL A 281 3.54 20.36 -15.35
CA VAL A 281 4.64 19.48 -15.78
C VAL A 281 4.22 18.00 -15.76
N GLY A 282 4.65 17.23 -16.77
CA GLY A 282 4.34 15.80 -16.88
C GLY A 282 5.10 14.96 -15.85
N ILE A 283 4.49 13.83 -15.41
CA ILE A 283 5.08 12.95 -14.41
C ILE A 283 6.45 12.40 -14.82
N SER A 284 6.61 11.98 -16.09
CA SER A 284 7.87 11.46 -16.60
C SER A 284 9.00 12.52 -16.59
N THR A 285 8.64 13.79 -16.80
CA THR A 285 9.59 14.91 -16.72
C THR A 285 10.03 15.15 -15.27
N ILE A 286 9.10 15.10 -14.31
CA ILE A 286 9.39 15.20 -12.88
C ILE A 286 10.33 14.05 -12.48
N ALA A 287 9.95 12.83 -12.79
CA ALA A 287 10.69 11.61 -12.46
C ALA A 287 12.14 11.67 -12.99
N THR A 288 12.30 11.99 -14.27
CA THR A 288 13.64 12.18 -14.87
C THR A 288 14.45 13.27 -14.15
N ALA A 289 13.81 14.38 -13.77
CA ALA A 289 14.49 15.51 -13.15
C ALA A 289 14.98 15.24 -11.71
N ILE A 290 14.35 14.28 -11.01
CA ILE A 290 14.74 13.87 -9.65
C ILE A 290 15.52 12.56 -9.61
N GLY A 291 15.60 11.83 -10.75
CA GLY A 291 16.31 10.55 -10.85
C GLY A 291 15.51 9.33 -10.39
N GLU A 292 14.17 9.42 -10.45
CA GLU A 292 13.25 8.36 -10.04
C GLU A 292 12.50 7.72 -11.22
N ASP A 293 11.87 6.54 -10.98
CA ASP A 293 10.94 5.94 -11.92
C ASP A 293 9.59 6.67 -11.91
N ALA A 294 8.99 6.87 -13.10
CA ALA A 294 7.73 7.59 -13.22
C ALA A 294 6.55 6.87 -12.51
N GLY A 295 6.56 5.54 -12.51
CA GLY A 295 5.57 4.73 -11.80
C GLY A 295 5.70 4.90 -10.29
N THR A 296 6.92 4.91 -9.76
CA THR A 296 7.20 5.17 -8.34
C THR A 296 6.70 6.54 -7.92
N VAL A 297 6.98 7.58 -8.71
CA VAL A 297 6.47 8.93 -8.41
C VAL A 297 4.94 8.96 -8.41
N GLU A 298 4.28 8.31 -9.37
CA GLU A 298 2.83 8.29 -9.51
C GLU A 298 2.12 7.47 -8.43
N GLU A 299 2.73 6.36 -7.98
CA GLU A 299 2.07 5.44 -7.04
C GLU A 299 2.37 5.72 -5.58
N VAL A 300 3.58 6.21 -5.29
CA VAL A 300 4.10 6.31 -3.93
C VAL A 300 4.03 7.75 -3.40
N TYR A 301 4.50 8.73 -4.19
CA TYR A 301 4.66 10.11 -3.73
C TYR A 301 3.47 11.01 -4.10
N GLU A 302 3.03 10.97 -5.36
CA GLU A 302 1.96 11.85 -5.87
C GLU A 302 0.65 11.76 -5.08
N PRO A 303 0.14 10.57 -4.68
CA PRO A 303 -1.13 10.47 -3.98
C PRO A 303 -1.16 11.24 -2.66
N PHE A 304 -0.07 11.16 -1.89
CA PHE A 304 0.04 11.89 -0.62
C PHE A 304 0.14 13.40 -0.86
N LEU A 305 0.97 13.84 -1.80
CA LEU A 305 1.12 15.26 -2.15
C LEU A 305 -0.18 15.89 -2.66
N ILE A 306 -1.02 15.11 -3.37
CA ILE A 306 -2.36 15.56 -3.81
C ILE A 306 -3.31 15.63 -2.63
N MET A 307 -3.33 14.59 -1.76
CA MET A 307 -4.22 14.50 -0.61
C MET A 307 -3.97 15.66 0.36
N GLU A 308 -2.71 15.95 0.66
CA GLU A 308 -2.31 17.07 1.50
C GLU A 308 -2.44 18.43 0.81
N GLY A 309 -2.74 18.46 -0.48
CA GLY A 309 -2.99 19.68 -1.22
C GLY A 309 -1.73 20.42 -1.67
N PHE A 310 -0.56 19.80 -1.68
CA PHE A 310 0.69 20.42 -2.19
C PHE A 310 0.72 20.53 -3.71
N ILE A 311 0.14 19.55 -4.41
CA ILE A 311 0.03 19.57 -5.88
C ILE A 311 -1.40 19.29 -6.34
N LYS A 312 -1.69 19.71 -7.59
CA LYS A 312 -2.92 19.40 -8.30
C LYS A 312 -2.61 18.68 -9.62
N ARG A 313 -3.41 17.66 -9.94
CA ARG A 313 -3.37 16.97 -11.22
C ARG A 313 -4.29 17.67 -12.20
N THR A 314 -3.75 18.06 -13.35
CA THR A 314 -4.49 18.69 -14.44
C THR A 314 -4.31 17.89 -15.73
N PRO A 315 -5.15 18.08 -16.79
CA PRO A 315 -4.95 17.41 -18.07
C PRO A 315 -3.56 17.69 -18.73
N ARG A 316 -2.93 18.80 -18.37
CA ARG A 316 -1.60 19.19 -18.89
C ARG A 316 -0.44 18.71 -18.03
N GLY A 317 -0.70 18.21 -16.81
CA GLY A 317 0.32 17.78 -15.87
C GLY A 317 0.06 18.23 -14.44
N ARG A 318 1.11 18.19 -13.63
CA ARG A 318 1.09 18.52 -12.19
C ARG A 318 1.42 19.97 -11.99
N VAL A 319 0.69 20.61 -11.06
CA VAL A 319 0.83 22.03 -10.73
C VAL A 319 0.98 22.15 -9.22
N ALA A 320 1.98 22.91 -8.77
CA ALA A 320 2.16 23.24 -7.36
C ALA A 320 1.07 24.19 -6.88
N THR A 321 0.60 24.00 -5.64
CA THR A 321 -0.37 24.87 -5.00
C THR A 321 0.32 25.97 -4.18
N GLN A 322 -0.45 26.94 -3.69
CA GLN A 322 0.08 27.95 -2.77
C GLN A 322 0.70 27.32 -1.52
N LEU A 323 0.10 26.23 -0.99
CA LEU A 323 0.65 25.50 0.15
C LEU A 323 2.08 24.99 -0.10
N ALA A 324 2.38 24.52 -1.32
CA ALA A 324 3.73 24.08 -1.67
C ALA A 324 4.74 25.23 -1.73
N TYR A 325 4.32 26.40 -2.21
CA TYR A 325 5.16 27.60 -2.20
C TYR A 325 5.44 28.07 -0.76
N ASP A 326 4.40 28.13 0.08
CA ASP A 326 4.51 28.57 1.47
C ASP A 326 5.42 27.60 2.27
N HIS A 327 5.24 26.29 2.06
CA HIS A 327 6.05 25.26 2.69
C HIS A 327 7.56 25.40 2.38
N LEU A 328 7.88 25.67 1.14
CA LEU A 328 9.27 25.81 0.67
C LEU A 328 9.83 27.24 0.81
N GLY A 329 9.06 28.18 1.37
CA GLY A 329 9.44 29.59 1.50
C GLY A 329 9.68 30.24 0.14
N ARG A 330 8.88 29.90 -0.86
CA ARG A 330 8.95 30.45 -2.21
C ARG A 330 7.78 31.40 -2.46
N ASN A 331 8.01 32.43 -3.29
CA ASN A 331 6.94 33.30 -3.77
C ASN A 331 6.26 32.67 -4.99
N SER A 332 4.93 32.71 -5.05
CA SER A 332 4.18 32.29 -6.21
C SER A 332 4.53 33.13 -7.43
N PHE A 333 4.74 32.49 -8.59
CA PHE A 333 4.98 33.21 -9.85
C PHE A 333 3.74 34.01 -10.29
N HIS A 334 2.56 33.71 -9.76
CA HIS A 334 1.32 34.46 -10.04
C HIS A 334 1.17 35.74 -9.25
N ASP A 335 1.95 35.92 -8.16
CA ASP A 335 1.90 37.13 -7.31
C ASP A 335 2.93 38.21 -7.75
N ASN A 336 3.58 38.06 -8.91
CA ASN A 336 4.52 39.06 -9.37
C ASN A 336 3.77 40.17 -10.15
N PRO A 337 3.50 41.35 -9.56
CA PRO A 337 2.72 42.41 -10.20
C PRO A 337 3.40 43.08 -11.40
N LEU A 338 4.56 42.59 -11.85
CA LEU A 338 5.38 43.17 -12.93
C LEU A 338 5.22 42.47 -14.28
N GLN A 339 4.34 41.49 -14.42
CA GLN A 339 3.96 40.97 -15.74
C GLN A 339 2.46 41.16 -15.97
N PRO A 340 2.04 42.21 -16.69
CA PRO A 340 0.68 42.32 -17.21
C PRO A 340 0.44 41.12 -18.14
N SER A 341 -0.72 40.48 -17.97
CA SER A 341 -1.17 39.40 -18.84
C SER A 341 -1.15 39.93 -20.31
N LEU A 342 -0.47 39.23 -21.19
CA LEU A 342 -0.42 39.58 -22.63
C LEU A 342 -1.73 39.24 -23.35
N PHE A 343 -2.80 38.90 -22.60
CA PHE A 343 -4.12 38.50 -23.13
C PHE A 343 -5.25 39.07 -22.27
N ASP A 344 -5.30 40.40 -22.08
CA ASP A 344 -6.51 41.14 -21.78
C ASP A 344 -7.00 41.82 -23.04
#